data_afef0a05c4bde248ef1c8b6be07271d6
#
_entry.id   afef0a05c4bde248ef1c8b6be07271d6
#
_cell.length_a   1.000
_cell.length_b   1.000
_cell.length_c   1.000
_cell.angle_alpha   90.00
_cell.angle_beta   90.00
_cell.angle_gamma   90.00
#
_symmetry.space_group_name_H-M   'P 1'
#
loop_
_entity.id
_entity.type
_entity.pdbx_description
1 polymer ?
#
loop_
_entity_poly.entity_id
_entity_poly.type
_entity_poly.pdbx_seq_one_letter_code
_entity_poly.pdbx_strand_id
1 'polypeptide(L)' 'MAHPDPQAQPAATAPQLPDEAGIARLVHDFYARARVDWMLGPVFEAAVEDWDEHLDTLVRFWCSVLLRAG' A
#
# COMPACT_ATOMS: atom_id res chain seq x y z
N MET A 1 -1.48 12.45 -34.24
CA MET A 1 -1.70 12.29 -33.72
C MET A 1 -1.45 12.12 -32.78
N ALA A 2 -1.74 12.25 -32.62
CA ALA A 2 -1.39 12.29 -31.52
C ALA A 2 -1.72 11.26 -30.76
N HIS A 3 -1.01 10.62 -30.33
CA HIS A 3 -1.34 9.70 -29.46
C HIS A 3 -1.68 10.36 -28.23
N PRO A 4 -2.34 9.74 -27.47
CA PRO A 4 -2.76 10.29 -26.25
C PRO A 4 -1.56 10.69 -25.52
N ASP A 5 -1.63 11.81 -25.07
CA ASP A 5 -0.62 12.30 -24.29
C ASP A 5 -0.57 11.47 -23.04
N PRO A 6 0.51 10.93 -22.71
CA PRO A 6 0.61 10.22 -21.47
C PRO A 6 0.23 11.06 -20.32
N GLN A 7 0.29 12.32 -20.50
CA GLN A 7 -0.10 13.19 -19.44
C GLN A 7 -1.56 13.17 -19.24
N ALA A 8 -2.27 12.91 -20.26
CA ALA A 8 -3.68 12.86 -20.13
C ALA A 8 -4.05 11.69 -19.28
N GLN A 9 -3.32 10.62 -19.37
CA GLN A 9 -3.60 9.55 -18.56
C GLN A 9 -3.32 9.84 -17.17
N PRO A 10 -2.23 10.36 -16.87
CA PRO A 10 -1.97 10.73 -15.52
C PRO A 10 -2.94 11.70 -14.99
N ALA A 11 -3.58 12.40 -15.87
CA ALA A 11 -4.55 13.33 -15.39
C ALA A 11 -5.59 12.59 -14.65
N ALA A 12 -5.88 11.46 -15.13
CA ALA A 12 -6.87 10.70 -14.50
C ALA A 12 -6.35 10.15 -13.24
N THR A 13 -5.10 9.97 -13.18
CA THR A 13 -4.61 9.38 -12.02
C THR A 13 -3.92 10.35 -11.18
N ALA A 14 -3.75 11.49 -11.65
CA ALA A 14 -2.99 12.34 -10.96
C ALA A 14 -3.52 12.61 -9.75
N PRO A 15 -3.20 13.26 -9.10
CA PRO A 15 -3.12 13.55 -7.78
C PRO A 15 -4.24 13.06 -7.00
N GLN A 16 -4.52 11.89 -7.08
CA GLN A 16 -5.49 11.40 -6.24
C GLN A 16 -4.89 11.06 -4.96
N LEU A 17 -5.44 11.54 -3.90
CA LEU A 17 -5.01 11.13 -2.60
C LEU A 17 -5.45 9.71 -2.41
N PRO A 18 -4.66 8.89 -1.77
CA PRO A 18 -5.07 7.54 -1.53
C PRO A 18 -6.26 7.54 -0.58
N ASP A 19 -7.16 6.62 -0.79
CA ASP A 19 -8.24 6.45 0.15
C ASP A 19 -7.94 5.19 0.94
N GLU A 20 -8.84 4.83 1.83
CA GLU A 20 -8.60 3.68 2.68
C GLU A 20 -8.38 2.42 1.88
N ALA A 21 -9.16 2.24 0.83
CA ALA A 21 -9.00 1.05 0.01
C ALA A 21 -7.66 1.03 -0.69
N GLY A 22 -7.23 2.18 -1.15
CA GLY A 22 -5.93 2.28 -1.81
C GLY A 22 -4.80 2.01 -0.86
N ILE A 23 -4.90 2.52 0.35
CA ILE A 23 -3.87 2.28 1.35
C ILE A 23 -3.84 0.82 1.73
N ALA A 24 -5.01 0.20 1.89
CA ALA A 24 -5.06 -1.21 2.22
C ALA A 24 -4.39 -2.03 1.14
N ARG A 25 -4.65 -1.70 -0.12
CA ARG A 25 -4.05 -2.41 -1.21
C ARG A 25 -2.54 -2.27 -1.22
N LEU A 26 -2.06 -1.08 -0.98
CA LEU A 26 -0.63 -0.84 -0.94
C LEU A 26 0.03 -1.62 0.18
N VAL A 27 -0.58 -1.61 1.35
CA VAL A 27 -0.03 -2.32 2.50
C VAL A 27 0.00 -3.82 2.22
N HIS A 28 -1.10 -4.34 1.71
CA HIS A 28 -1.16 -5.78 1.44
C HIS A 28 -0.17 -6.19 0.35
N ASP A 29 -0.04 -5.39 -0.70
CA ASP A 29 0.89 -5.71 -1.77
C ASP A 29 2.32 -5.65 -1.30
N PHE A 30 2.65 -4.63 -0.53
CA PHE A 30 4.00 -4.49 -0.04
C PHE A 30 4.39 -5.68 0.83
N TYR A 31 3.52 -6.05 1.76
CA TYR A 31 3.87 -7.13 2.67
C TYR A 31 3.79 -8.50 2.01
N ALA A 32 2.96 -8.64 0.98
CA ALA A 32 2.97 -9.87 0.21
C ALA A 32 4.34 -10.10 -0.41
N ARG A 33 4.96 -9.03 -0.88
CA ARG A 33 6.30 -9.15 -1.46
C ARG A 33 7.34 -9.33 -0.38
N ALA A 34 7.22 -8.61 0.69
CA ALA A 34 8.20 -8.69 1.77
C ALA A 34 8.25 -10.07 2.39
N ARG A 35 7.10 -10.72 2.48
CA ARG A 35 7.03 -12.04 3.12
C ARG A 35 7.72 -13.11 2.31
N VAL A 36 7.81 -12.94 0.99
CA VAL A 36 8.49 -13.92 0.17
C VAL A 36 9.93 -13.54 -0.12
N ASP A 37 10.36 -12.43 0.41
CA ASP A 37 11.74 -12.02 0.25
C ASP A 37 12.61 -12.95 1.08
N TRP A 38 13.71 -13.42 0.49
CA TRP A 38 14.51 -14.43 1.15
C TRP A 38 15.19 -13.91 2.41
N MET A 39 15.40 -12.61 2.49
CA MET A 39 16.02 -12.04 3.67
C MET A 39 14.99 -11.57 4.68
N LEU A 40 13.97 -10.87 4.21
CA LEU A 40 13.01 -10.27 5.10
C LEU A 40 11.92 -11.22 5.53
N GLY A 41 11.55 -12.14 4.67
CA GLY A 41 10.47 -13.04 4.96
C GLY A 41 10.63 -13.78 6.28
N PRO A 42 11.76 -14.40 6.50
CA PRO A 42 11.94 -15.12 7.76
C PRO A 42 11.86 -14.24 8.98
N VAL A 43 12.31 -13.01 8.85
CA VAL A 43 12.27 -12.08 9.96
C VAL A 43 10.81 -11.75 10.28
N PHE A 44 10.02 -11.49 9.27
CA PHE A 44 8.61 -11.18 9.47
C PHE A 44 7.86 -12.40 10.01
N GLU A 45 8.16 -13.57 9.49
CA GLU A 45 7.46 -14.76 9.94
C GLU A 45 7.75 -15.03 11.40
N ALA A 46 8.93 -14.72 11.84
CA ALA A 46 9.27 -14.94 13.24
C ALA A 46 8.62 -13.90 14.14
N ALA A 47 8.37 -12.72 13.61
CA ALA A 47 7.87 -11.63 14.43
C ALA A 47 6.36 -11.49 14.42
N VAL A 48 5.71 -11.94 13.37
CA VAL A 48 4.29 -11.72 13.20
C VAL A 48 3.54 -13.02 13.38
N GLU A 49 2.68 -13.08 14.36
CA GLU A 49 1.93 -14.30 14.61
C GLU A 49 0.67 -14.36 13.79
N ASP A 50 0.00 -13.26 13.66
CA ASP A 50 -1.27 -13.22 12.95
C ASP A 50 -1.16 -12.14 11.89
N TRP A 51 -0.96 -12.54 10.65
CA TRP A 51 -0.77 -11.59 9.58
C TRP A 51 -2.03 -10.78 9.27
N ASP A 52 -3.19 -11.38 9.38
CA ASP A 52 -4.41 -10.64 9.09
C ASP A 52 -4.58 -9.50 10.09
N GLU A 53 -4.35 -9.78 11.34
CA GLU A 53 -4.47 -8.76 12.35
C GLU A 53 -3.39 -7.71 12.20
N HIS A 54 -2.19 -8.14 11.90
CA HIS A 54 -1.06 -7.23 11.75
C HIS A 54 -1.28 -6.29 10.57
N LEU A 55 -1.72 -6.82 9.44
CA LEU A 55 -1.97 -6.00 8.28
C LEU A 55 -3.10 -5.02 8.54
N ASP A 56 -4.14 -5.46 9.23
CA ASP A 56 -5.23 -4.58 9.56
C ASP A 56 -4.77 -3.42 10.42
N THR A 57 -3.89 -3.69 11.37
CA THR A 57 -3.33 -2.67 12.22
C THR A 57 -2.48 -1.70 11.40
N LEU A 58 -1.71 -2.22 10.46
CA LEU A 58 -0.89 -1.37 9.61
C LEU A 58 -1.73 -0.49 8.71
N VAL A 59 -2.80 -1.03 8.17
CA VAL A 59 -3.70 -0.24 7.33
C VAL A 59 -4.27 0.90 8.16
N ARG A 60 -4.70 0.62 9.37
CA ARG A 60 -5.25 1.67 10.22
C ARG A 60 -4.19 2.73 10.55
N PHE A 61 -2.98 2.27 10.81
CA PHE A 61 -1.90 3.18 11.11
C PHE A 61 -1.65 4.11 9.93
N TRP A 62 -1.51 3.55 8.73
CA TRP A 62 -1.20 4.35 7.58
C TRP A 62 -2.36 5.24 7.16
N CYS A 63 -3.59 4.79 7.35
CA CYS A 63 -4.72 5.63 7.08
C CYS A 63 -4.73 6.82 8.04
N SER A 64 -4.38 6.57 9.27
CA SER A 64 -4.34 7.65 10.23
C SER A 64 -3.27 8.68 9.88
N VAL A 65 -2.15 8.24 9.35
CA VAL A 65 -1.07 9.14 8.98
C VAL A 65 -1.36 9.87 7.68
N LEU A 66 -1.81 9.14 6.67
CA LEU A 66 -1.93 9.70 5.33
C LEU A 66 -3.26 10.40 5.10
N LEU A 67 -4.30 9.97 5.76
CA LEU A 67 -5.60 10.56 5.57
C LEU A 67 -5.98 11.53 6.67
N ARG A 68 -5.10 11.78 7.58
CA ARG A 68 -5.38 12.72 8.61
C ARG A 68 -5.57 14.04 7.97
N ALA A 69 -6.68 14.56 8.12
CA ALA A 69 -7.02 15.75 7.45
C ALA A 69 -6.25 16.86 8.02
N GLY A 70 -5.62 17.40 7.33
CA GLY A 70 -4.81 18.47 7.66
C GLY A 70 -5.16 19.19 8.77
#